data_bef1379fbe3b7572f81632999a7b6009
#
_entry.id   bef1379fbe3b7572f81632999a7b6009
#
_cell.length_a   1.000
_cell.length_b   1.000
_cell.length_c   1.000
_cell.angle_alpha   90.00
_cell.angle_beta   90.00
_cell.angle_gamma   90.00
#
_symmetry.space_group_name_H-M   'P 1'
#
loop_
_entity.id
_entity.type
_entity.pdbx_description
1 polymer ?
#
loop_
_entity_poly.entity_id
_entity_poly.type
_entity_poly.pdbx_seq_one_letter_code
_entity_poly.pdbx_strand_id
1 'polypeptide(L)'
;MPTIDEKRVYTDNSGTETVYLATGLGVVAVSVSDDLIGEFGVAERCHARDVATAGPFVAVATDEDVLVADRSAANGDASSTAGPSDALDFVATGFGPATAVGFDAGALLAGDEEGRIGRCAAPDDAASDADATWTEVGSVGAVRAIDGGLVAAADGVYRVDDSGATHAGLDDARDVDAEPLVATGSGLFKL
;
A
#
# COMPACT_ATOMS: atom_id res chain seq x y z
N MET A 1 23.34 46.82 22.58
CA MET A 1 22.26 45.82 22.66
C MET A 1 22.68 44.70 21.74
N PRO A 2 22.91 43.48 22.25
CA PRO A 2 23.20 42.35 21.40
C PRO A 2 21.91 41.96 20.70
N THR A 3 21.89 41.98 19.37
CA THR A 3 20.90 41.33 18.53
C THR A 3 21.01 39.84 18.74
N ILE A 4 19.92 39.22 19.13
CA ILE A 4 19.80 37.77 19.09
C ILE A 4 19.77 37.41 17.60
N ASP A 5 20.92 37.01 17.08
CA ASP A 5 20.97 36.25 15.84
C ASP A 5 20.23 34.93 16.13
N GLU A 6 18.98 34.88 15.70
CA GLU A 6 18.19 33.69 15.67
C GLU A 6 18.87 32.74 14.66
N LYS A 7 19.80 31.95 15.19
CA LYS A 7 20.45 30.89 14.43
C LYS A 7 19.37 29.83 14.19
N ARG A 8 18.57 30.03 13.15
CA ARG A 8 17.77 28.95 12.56
C ARG A 8 18.77 27.92 12.05
N VAL A 9 19.04 26.93 12.88
CA VAL A 9 19.64 25.69 12.40
C VAL A 9 18.58 25.04 11.54
N TYR A 10 18.52 25.38 10.26
CA TYR A 10 17.93 24.48 9.29
C TYR A 10 18.88 23.29 9.26
N THR A 11 18.59 22.29 10.06
CA THR A 11 19.02 20.94 9.76
C THR A 11 18.50 20.68 8.36
N ASP A 12 19.37 20.27 7.44
CA ASP A 12 18.98 19.84 6.11
C ASP A 12 17.81 18.89 6.29
N ASN A 13 16.60 19.36 5.93
CA ASN A 13 15.38 18.58 6.04
C ASN A 13 15.37 17.65 4.84
N SER A 14 16.26 16.67 4.90
CA SER A 14 16.41 15.63 3.90
C SER A 14 15.33 14.60 4.10
N GLY A 15 14.10 14.94 3.70
CA GLY A 15 13.06 13.96 3.52
C GLY A 15 11.76 14.28 4.22
N THR A 16 10.90 15.06 3.57
CA THR A 16 9.47 14.95 3.85
C THR A 16 9.00 13.66 3.20
N GLU A 17 8.48 12.74 4.00
CA GLU A 17 7.86 11.50 3.54
C GLU A 17 6.34 11.67 3.51
N THR A 18 5.68 11.01 2.57
CA THR A 18 4.22 10.94 2.54
C THR A 18 3.80 9.56 3.03
N VAL A 19 3.02 9.53 4.10
CA VAL A 19 2.40 8.33 4.65
C VAL A 19 0.95 8.25 4.15
N TYR A 20 0.55 7.10 3.64
CA TYR A 20 -0.83 6.83 3.21
C TYR A 20 -1.52 5.95 4.24
N LEU A 21 -2.75 6.33 4.58
CA LEU A 21 -3.58 5.63 5.55
C LEU A 21 -4.89 5.18 4.89
N ALA A 22 -5.17 3.89 4.92
CA ALA A 22 -6.47 3.35 4.53
C ALA A 22 -7.48 3.59 5.65
N THR A 23 -8.60 4.23 5.32
CA THR A 23 -9.68 4.53 6.26
C THR A 23 -11.06 4.25 5.65
N GLY A 24 -12.09 4.12 6.48
CA GLY A 24 -13.46 3.97 5.99
C GLY A 24 -14.03 5.20 5.25
N LEU A 25 -13.29 6.33 5.22
CA LEU A 25 -13.66 7.54 4.49
C LEU A 25 -12.82 7.75 3.23
N GLY A 26 -11.79 6.93 3.05
CA GLY A 26 -10.88 7.00 1.90
C GLY A 26 -9.42 6.84 2.29
N VAL A 27 -8.56 7.15 1.35
CA VAL A 27 -7.12 7.21 1.54
C VAL A 27 -6.73 8.60 2.01
N VAL A 28 -6.06 8.66 3.15
CA VAL A 28 -5.51 9.92 3.69
C VAL A 28 -4.01 9.95 3.44
N ALA A 29 -3.53 11.01 2.80
CA ALA A 29 -2.11 11.28 2.64
C ALA A 29 -1.66 12.27 3.73
N VAL A 30 -0.56 11.96 4.41
CA VAL A 30 0.00 12.74 5.52
C VAL A 30 1.47 13.00 5.24
N SER A 31 1.89 14.26 5.23
CA SER A 31 3.30 14.63 5.18
C SER A 31 3.94 14.47 6.56
N VAL A 32 5.07 13.78 6.60
CA VAL A 32 5.85 13.59 7.83
C VAL A 32 7.29 14.02 7.59
N SER A 33 7.82 14.88 8.45
CA SER A 33 9.22 15.31 8.43
C SER A 33 9.82 15.06 9.80
N ASP A 34 10.73 14.11 9.90
CA ASP A 34 11.28 13.61 11.16
C ASP A 34 10.15 13.19 12.14
N ASP A 35 9.93 13.94 13.21
CA ASP A 35 8.88 13.72 14.22
C ASP A 35 7.69 14.68 14.08
N LEU A 36 7.65 15.47 13.00
CA LEU A 36 6.62 16.48 12.75
C LEU A 36 5.60 16.00 11.73
N ILE A 37 4.34 16.04 12.10
CA ILE A 37 3.21 15.85 11.20
C ILE A 37 2.94 17.19 10.52
N GLY A 38 3.01 17.20 9.18
CA GLY A 38 2.74 18.35 8.35
C GLY A 38 1.30 18.39 7.83
N GLU A 39 1.14 18.72 6.55
CA GLU A 39 -0.17 18.75 5.91
C GLU A 39 -0.74 17.33 5.75
N PHE A 40 -2.06 17.23 5.80
CA PHE A 40 -2.76 16.00 5.49
C PHE A 40 -4.07 16.30 4.73
N GLY A 41 -4.50 15.34 3.94
CA GLY A 41 -5.74 15.45 3.17
C GLY A 41 -6.23 14.11 2.67
N VAL A 42 -7.48 14.06 2.21
CA VAL A 42 -8.06 12.87 1.59
C VAL A 42 -7.61 12.84 0.14
N ALA A 43 -6.78 11.87 -0.22
CA ALA A 43 -6.28 11.66 -1.58
C ALA A 43 -7.33 10.98 -2.48
N GLU A 44 -8.11 10.04 -1.91
CA GLU A 44 -9.19 9.35 -2.62
C GLU A 44 -10.35 9.08 -1.68
N ARG A 45 -11.59 9.24 -2.17
CA ARG A 45 -12.82 8.96 -1.41
C ARG A 45 -13.37 7.58 -1.78
N CYS A 46 -13.16 6.62 -0.90
CA CYS A 46 -13.61 5.24 -1.06
C CYS A 46 -13.76 4.60 0.33
N HIS A 47 -14.16 3.36 0.39
CA HIS A 47 -14.02 2.56 1.60
C HIS A 47 -12.71 1.77 1.53
N ALA A 48 -11.60 2.43 1.91
CA ALA A 48 -10.29 1.80 1.87
C ALA A 48 -10.13 0.81 3.01
N ARG A 49 -9.63 -0.38 2.68
CA ARG A 49 -9.39 -1.50 3.61
C ARG A 49 -7.90 -1.69 3.88
N ASP A 50 -7.08 -1.51 2.83
CA ASP A 50 -5.63 -1.66 2.91
C ASP A 50 -4.93 -0.73 1.91
N VAL A 51 -3.67 -0.41 2.14
CA VAL A 51 -2.86 0.44 1.27
C VAL A 51 -1.41 -0.03 1.25
N ALA A 52 -0.85 -0.15 0.06
CA ALA A 52 0.56 -0.50 -0.14
C ALA A 52 1.25 0.49 -1.07
N THR A 53 2.57 0.63 -0.92
CA THR A 53 3.39 1.49 -1.79
C THR A 53 4.62 0.76 -2.29
N ALA A 54 4.97 0.95 -3.57
CA ALA A 54 6.23 0.49 -4.13
C ALA A 54 6.71 1.43 -5.23
N GLY A 55 7.94 1.93 -5.09
CA GLY A 55 8.48 2.91 -6.04
C GLY A 55 7.55 4.11 -6.20
N PRO A 56 7.08 4.43 -7.41
CA PRO A 56 6.15 5.54 -7.63
C PRO A 56 4.68 5.17 -7.37
N PHE A 57 4.34 3.91 -7.14
CA PHE A 57 2.96 3.47 -7.09
C PHE A 57 2.39 3.45 -5.67
N VAL A 58 1.09 3.76 -5.59
CA VAL A 58 0.25 3.55 -4.41
C VAL A 58 -0.91 2.65 -4.85
N ALA A 59 -1.11 1.54 -4.17
CA ALA A 59 -2.23 0.63 -4.39
C ALA A 59 -3.15 0.61 -3.17
N VAL A 60 -4.46 0.49 -3.40
CA VAL A 60 -5.48 0.52 -2.35
C VAL A 60 -6.48 -0.61 -2.57
N ALA A 61 -6.70 -1.43 -1.56
CA ALA A 61 -7.83 -2.36 -1.52
C ALA A 61 -9.09 -1.63 -1.06
N THR A 62 -10.18 -1.77 -1.81
CA THR A 62 -11.48 -1.20 -1.43
C THR A 62 -12.58 -2.25 -1.47
N ASP A 63 -13.79 -1.88 -1.05
CA ASP A 63 -14.97 -2.73 -1.14
C ASP A 63 -15.56 -2.81 -2.56
N GLU A 64 -15.03 -2.05 -3.52
CA GLU A 64 -15.46 -2.06 -4.93
C GLU A 64 -14.40 -2.64 -5.86
N ASP A 65 -13.14 -2.20 -5.73
CA ASP A 65 -12.02 -2.61 -6.59
C ASP A 65 -10.66 -2.37 -5.89
N VAL A 66 -9.60 -2.83 -6.52
CA VAL A 66 -8.24 -2.39 -6.24
C VAL A 66 -7.94 -1.16 -7.08
N LEU A 67 -7.54 -0.08 -6.42
CA LEU A 67 -7.18 1.19 -7.06
C LEU A 67 -5.67 1.35 -7.08
N VAL A 68 -5.13 1.96 -8.15
CA VAL A 68 -3.69 2.28 -8.27
C VAL A 68 -3.50 3.71 -8.74
N ALA A 69 -2.54 4.41 -8.16
CA ALA A 69 -2.10 5.74 -8.59
C ALA A 69 -0.59 5.80 -8.72
N ASP A 70 -0.12 6.63 -9.66
CA ASP A 70 1.30 6.98 -9.80
C ASP A 70 1.55 8.35 -9.14
N ARG A 71 2.43 8.37 -8.14
CA ARG A 71 2.83 9.59 -7.43
C ARG A 71 4.02 10.32 -8.08
N SER A 72 4.59 9.80 -9.19
CA SER A 72 5.69 10.47 -9.90
C SER A 72 5.24 11.78 -10.52
N ALA A 73 3.98 11.87 -10.96
CA ALA A 73 3.38 13.11 -11.47
C ALA A 73 3.26 14.19 -10.39
N ALA A 74 3.10 13.81 -9.12
CA ALA A 74 3.03 14.71 -7.98
C ALA A 74 4.37 15.39 -7.65
N ASN A 75 5.48 14.77 -8.01
CA ASN A 75 6.83 15.26 -7.70
C ASN A 75 7.42 16.18 -8.79
N GLY A 76 6.68 16.43 -9.88
CA GLY A 76 7.21 17.10 -11.09
C GLY A 76 7.32 18.63 -11.01
N ASP A 77 6.72 19.29 -10.04
CA ASP A 77 6.78 20.75 -9.95
C ASP A 77 6.97 21.22 -8.51
N ALA A 78 8.23 21.47 -8.14
CA ALA A 78 8.61 22.02 -6.83
C ALA A 78 8.01 23.44 -6.55
N SER A 79 7.23 23.98 -7.48
CA SER A 79 6.51 25.26 -7.39
C SER A 79 5.01 25.10 -7.13
N SER A 80 4.51 23.89 -7.04
CA SER A 80 3.08 23.62 -6.82
C SER A 80 2.74 23.78 -5.34
N THR A 81 1.74 24.62 -5.06
CA THR A 81 1.09 24.76 -3.75
C THR A 81 0.13 23.60 -3.46
N ALA A 82 0.20 22.53 -4.24
CA ALA A 82 -0.63 21.34 -4.08
C ALA A 82 -0.17 20.54 -2.82
N GLY A 83 -1.12 20.20 -1.98
CA GLY A 83 -0.87 19.36 -0.80
C GLY A 83 -0.58 17.91 -1.19
N PRO A 84 -0.17 17.09 -0.24
CA PRO A 84 0.17 15.68 -0.48
C PRO A 84 -1.00 14.83 -1.02
N SER A 85 -2.23 15.32 -0.90
CA SER A 85 -3.46 14.69 -1.36
C SER A 85 -3.88 15.06 -2.78
N ASP A 86 -3.38 16.18 -3.33
CA ASP A 86 -3.97 16.79 -4.54
C ASP A 86 -3.41 16.23 -5.86
N ALA A 87 -2.46 15.31 -5.79
CA ALA A 87 -1.65 14.93 -6.93
C ALA A 87 -1.80 13.45 -7.34
N LEU A 88 -2.73 12.71 -6.73
CA LEU A 88 -2.94 11.29 -7.05
C LEU A 88 -4.24 11.12 -7.85
N ASP A 89 -4.10 10.50 -9.02
CA ASP A 89 -5.21 10.06 -9.84
C ASP A 89 -5.32 8.53 -9.75
N PHE A 90 -6.33 8.06 -9.01
CA PHE A 90 -6.53 6.65 -8.77
C PHE A 90 -7.36 6.01 -9.89
N VAL A 91 -6.85 4.93 -10.44
CA VAL A 91 -7.52 4.16 -11.50
C VAL A 91 -7.88 2.77 -10.98
N ALA A 92 -9.09 2.33 -11.28
CA ALA A 92 -9.57 0.98 -10.96
C ALA A 92 -8.86 -0.06 -11.83
N THR A 93 -8.47 -1.18 -11.24
CA THR A 93 -7.69 -2.22 -11.91
C THR A 93 -8.54 -3.39 -12.43
N GLY A 94 -9.81 -3.46 -12.06
CA GLY A 94 -10.70 -4.55 -12.45
C GLY A 94 -10.51 -5.85 -11.65
N PHE A 95 -9.81 -5.82 -10.51
CA PHE A 95 -9.76 -6.97 -9.60
C PHE A 95 -11.11 -7.27 -8.96
N GLY A 96 -11.87 -6.22 -8.65
CA GLY A 96 -13.07 -6.28 -7.85
C GLY A 96 -12.78 -6.05 -6.35
N PRO A 97 -13.76 -6.29 -5.46
CA PRO A 97 -13.59 -6.09 -4.02
C PRO A 97 -12.36 -6.80 -3.48
N ALA A 98 -11.57 -6.10 -2.65
CA ALA A 98 -10.35 -6.63 -2.06
C ALA A 98 -10.26 -6.29 -0.57
N THR A 99 -9.57 -7.13 0.19
CA THR A 99 -9.29 -6.93 1.61
C THR A 99 -7.85 -6.54 1.89
N ALA A 100 -6.93 -6.94 1.00
CA ALA A 100 -5.51 -6.67 1.14
C ALA A 100 -4.85 -6.45 -0.21
N VAL A 101 -3.80 -5.63 -0.22
CA VAL A 101 -2.92 -5.38 -1.37
C VAL A 101 -1.46 -5.38 -0.93
N GLY A 102 -0.56 -5.72 -1.83
CA GLY A 102 0.88 -5.66 -1.59
C GLY A 102 1.66 -5.67 -2.90
N PHE A 103 2.93 -5.36 -2.85
CA PHE A 103 3.83 -5.43 -3.99
C PHE A 103 4.92 -6.47 -3.75
N ASP A 104 5.17 -7.30 -4.75
CA ASP A 104 6.26 -8.27 -4.74
C ASP A 104 6.99 -8.27 -6.08
N ALA A 105 8.32 -8.07 -6.06
CA ALA A 105 9.19 -8.09 -7.23
C ALA A 105 8.67 -7.29 -8.45
N GLY A 106 8.03 -6.13 -8.20
CA GLY A 106 7.46 -5.27 -9.24
C GLY A 106 6.09 -5.72 -9.77
N ALA A 107 5.45 -6.68 -9.12
CA ALA A 107 4.06 -7.04 -9.36
C ALA A 107 3.16 -6.56 -8.22
N LEU A 108 1.91 -6.24 -8.54
CA LEU A 108 0.86 -5.98 -7.59
C LEU A 108 0.16 -7.30 -7.24
N LEU A 109 0.00 -7.55 -5.96
CA LEU A 109 -0.79 -8.64 -5.40
C LEU A 109 -2.05 -8.09 -4.75
N ALA A 110 -3.16 -8.78 -4.90
CA ALA A 110 -4.40 -8.47 -4.20
C ALA A 110 -5.07 -9.74 -3.70
N GLY A 111 -5.78 -9.63 -2.59
CA GLY A 111 -6.53 -10.71 -2.01
C GLY A 111 -7.90 -10.27 -1.53
N ASP A 112 -8.88 -11.19 -1.55
CA ASP A 112 -10.25 -10.91 -1.16
C ASP A 112 -10.74 -11.75 0.04
N GLU A 113 -11.96 -11.48 0.45
CA GLU A 113 -12.60 -12.16 1.59
C GLU A 113 -12.95 -13.63 1.28
N GLU A 114 -13.11 -13.97 -0.01
CA GLU A 114 -13.35 -15.32 -0.48
C GLU A 114 -12.06 -16.15 -0.58
N GLY A 115 -10.90 -15.49 -0.42
CA GLY A 115 -9.58 -16.13 -0.42
C GLY A 115 -8.90 -16.18 -1.78
N ARG A 116 -9.44 -15.53 -2.81
CA ARG A 116 -8.79 -15.40 -4.10
C ARG A 116 -7.56 -14.52 -3.97
N ILE A 117 -6.45 -14.95 -4.54
CA ILE A 117 -5.22 -14.16 -4.67
C ILE A 117 -4.95 -13.93 -6.15
N GLY A 118 -4.88 -12.69 -6.55
CA GLY A 118 -4.51 -12.27 -7.90
C GLY A 118 -3.17 -11.57 -7.93
N ARG A 119 -2.49 -11.70 -9.06
CA ARG A 119 -1.24 -11.01 -9.39
C ARG A 119 -1.39 -10.32 -10.74
N CYS A 120 -0.95 -9.07 -10.83
CA CYS A 120 -0.77 -8.38 -12.11
C CYS A 120 0.59 -7.68 -12.14
N ALA A 121 1.11 -7.41 -13.35
CA ALA A 121 2.25 -6.52 -13.48
C ALA A 121 1.87 -5.15 -12.91
N ALA A 122 2.77 -4.51 -12.14
CA ALA A 122 2.55 -3.12 -11.77
C ALA A 122 2.42 -2.30 -13.06
N PRO A 123 1.48 -1.35 -13.12
CA PRO A 123 1.32 -0.54 -14.31
C PRO A 123 2.63 0.20 -14.60
N ASP A 124 3.17 0.06 -15.82
CA ASP A 124 4.35 0.80 -16.25
C ASP A 124 4.07 2.32 -16.36
N ASP A 125 2.77 2.66 -16.53
CA ASP A 125 2.21 4.01 -16.50
C ASP A 125 0.76 3.90 -15.96
N ALA A 126 0.47 4.54 -14.83
CA ALA A 126 -0.89 4.62 -14.29
C ALA A 126 -1.89 5.36 -15.21
N ALA A 127 -1.39 5.94 -16.30
CA ALA A 127 -2.18 6.66 -17.30
C ALA A 127 -2.70 5.78 -18.45
N SER A 128 -2.43 4.48 -18.47
CA SER A 128 -2.99 3.63 -19.51
C SER A 128 -4.37 3.13 -19.09
N ASP A 129 -5.42 3.50 -19.84
CA ASP A 129 -6.78 2.95 -19.77
C ASP A 129 -6.85 1.43 -20.07
N ALA A 130 -5.73 0.72 -20.01
CA ALA A 130 -5.70 -0.71 -20.20
C ALA A 130 -6.02 -1.39 -18.87
N ASP A 131 -7.14 -2.09 -18.83
CA ASP A 131 -7.50 -2.98 -17.72
C ASP A 131 -6.29 -3.82 -17.32
N ALA A 132 -5.90 -3.74 -16.05
CA ALA A 132 -4.82 -4.56 -15.54
C ALA A 132 -5.17 -6.04 -15.75
N THR A 133 -4.24 -6.80 -16.34
CA THR A 133 -4.48 -8.23 -16.56
C THR A 133 -4.14 -8.99 -15.28
N TRP A 134 -5.17 -9.34 -14.52
CA TRP A 134 -5.04 -10.16 -13.33
C TRP A 134 -4.92 -11.65 -13.66
N THR A 135 -3.94 -12.28 -13.06
CA THR A 135 -3.77 -13.75 -13.06
C THR A 135 -4.05 -14.26 -11.66
N GLU A 136 -4.98 -15.19 -11.52
CA GLU A 136 -5.19 -15.86 -10.24
C GLU A 136 -4.00 -16.78 -9.95
N VAL A 137 -3.39 -16.59 -8.77
CA VAL A 137 -2.20 -17.34 -8.33
C VAL A 137 -2.48 -18.24 -7.13
N GLY A 138 -3.68 -18.18 -6.57
CA GLY A 138 -4.08 -19.06 -5.50
C GLY A 138 -5.48 -18.78 -4.97
N SER A 139 -5.99 -19.78 -4.24
CA SER A 139 -7.22 -19.67 -3.46
C SER A 139 -6.96 -20.28 -2.09
N VAL A 140 -7.17 -19.49 -1.04
CA VAL A 140 -6.83 -19.79 0.36
C VAL A 140 -8.02 -19.44 1.26
N GLY A 141 -7.85 -19.33 2.56
CA GLY A 141 -8.86 -18.73 3.42
C GLY A 141 -8.99 -17.23 3.18
N ALA A 142 -9.96 -16.56 3.81
CA ALA A 142 -10.13 -15.09 3.68
C ALA A 142 -8.80 -14.37 3.86
N VAL A 143 -8.37 -13.60 2.86
CA VAL A 143 -7.11 -12.85 2.89
C VAL A 143 -7.27 -11.65 3.83
N ARG A 144 -6.25 -11.39 4.64
CA ARG A 144 -6.26 -10.33 5.67
C ARG A 144 -5.17 -9.30 5.48
N ALA A 145 -3.98 -9.72 5.05
CA ALA A 145 -2.85 -8.84 4.78
C ALA A 145 -1.92 -9.45 3.74
N ILE A 146 -1.23 -8.58 3.00
CA ILE A 146 -0.21 -8.96 2.02
C ILE A 146 0.99 -8.02 2.20
N ASP A 147 2.19 -8.60 2.38
CA ASP A 147 3.43 -7.82 2.32
C ASP A 147 4.52 -8.63 1.60
N GLY A 148 5.10 -8.04 0.54
CA GLY A 148 5.96 -8.78 -0.38
C GLY A 148 5.24 -10.01 -0.94
N GLY A 149 5.93 -11.13 -1.01
CA GLY A 149 5.36 -12.41 -1.41
C GLY A 149 4.68 -13.18 -0.26
N LEU A 150 4.39 -12.56 0.90
CA LEU A 150 3.70 -13.19 2.02
C LEU A 150 2.24 -12.76 2.07
N VAL A 151 1.36 -13.73 2.33
CA VAL A 151 -0.08 -13.53 2.48
C VAL A 151 -0.54 -14.11 3.80
N ALA A 152 -1.15 -13.29 4.65
CA ALA A 152 -1.88 -13.72 5.83
C ALA A 152 -3.32 -14.04 5.45
N ALA A 153 -3.77 -15.24 5.75
CA ALA A 153 -5.13 -15.69 5.53
C ALA A 153 -5.74 -16.31 6.80
N ALA A 154 -7.04 -16.49 6.79
CA ALA A 154 -7.76 -17.05 7.93
C ALA A 154 -7.28 -18.46 8.31
N ASP A 155 -6.82 -19.23 7.34
CA ASP A 155 -6.34 -20.62 7.46
C ASP A 155 -4.82 -20.76 7.49
N GLY A 156 -4.08 -19.65 7.49
CA GLY A 156 -2.63 -19.68 7.66
C GLY A 156 -1.87 -18.64 6.88
N VAL A 157 -0.56 -18.81 6.81
CA VAL A 157 0.35 -17.98 6.01
C VAL A 157 0.71 -18.69 4.74
N TYR A 158 0.73 -17.96 3.65
CA TYR A 158 1.11 -18.44 2.34
C TYR A 158 2.27 -17.63 1.77
N ARG A 159 3.12 -18.30 1.02
CA ARG A 159 4.14 -17.66 0.17
C ARG A 159 3.65 -17.75 -1.26
N VAL A 160 3.60 -16.59 -1.92
CA VAL A 160 3.19 -16.46 -3.31
C VAL A 160 4.43 -16.25 -4.18
N ASP A 161 4.55 -17.01 -5.22
CA ASP A 161 5.57 -16.88 -6.25
C ASP A 161 4.97 -17.16 -7.64
N ASP A 162 5.81 -17.28 -8.67
CA ASP A 162 5.38 -17.56 -10.05
C ASP A 162 4.71 -18.93 -10.21
N SER A 163 4.89 -19.85 -9.25
CA SER A 163 4.25 -21.18 -9.25
C SER A 163 2.91 -21.21 -8.54
N GLY A 164 2.56 -20.15 -7.83
CA GLY A 164 1.30 -20.01 -7.09
C GLY A 164 1.47 -19.77 -5.60
N ALA A 165 0.40 -19.99 -4.82
CA ALA A 165 0.39 -19.84 -3.38
C ALA A 165 0.74 -21.16 -2.68
N THR A 166 1.78 -21.16 -1.86
CA THR A 166 2.23 -22.32 -1.08
C THR A 166 2.06 -22.04 0.41
N HIS A 167 1.37 -22.95 1.13
CA HIS A 167 1.18 -22.82 2.57
C HIS A 167 2.51 -22.87 3.31
N ALA A 168 2.78 -21.85 4.12
CA ALA A 168 4.03 -21.69 4.87
C ALA A 168 3.88 -22.05 6.37
N GLY A 169 2.66 -22.25 6.86
CA GLY A 169 2.35 -22.59 8.24
C GLY A 169 1.55 -21.53 8.97
N LEU A 170 1.45 -21.64 10.28
CA LEU A 170 0.80 -20.71 11.22
C LEU A 170 -0.69 -20.49 10.91
N ASP A 171 -1.56 -21.06 11.73
CA ASP A 171 -3.00 -20.85 11.61
C ASP A 171 -3.42 -19.48 12.14
N ASP A 172 -4.61 -18.99 11.71
CA ASP A 172 -5.20 -17.71 12.13
C ASP A 172 -4.22 -16.53 11.97
N ALA A 173 -3.56 -16.45 10.81
CA ALA A 173 -2.71 -15.32 10.48
C ALA A 173 -3.57 -14.06 10.29
N ARG A 174 -3.11 -12.95 10.86
CA ARG A 174 -3.83 -11.67 10.86
C ARG A 174 -3.10 -10.60 10.11
N ASP A 175 -1.77 -10.65 10.16
CA ASP A 175 -0.89 -9.67 9.53
C ASP A 175 0.46 -10.31 9.24
N VAL A 176 1.16 -9.81 8.22
CA VAL A 176 2.48 -10.26 7.80
C VAL A 176 3.36 -9.07 7.46
N ASP A 177 4.66 -9.28 7.66
CA ASP A 177 5.72 -8.37 7.24
C ASP A 177 6.74 -9.16 6.43
N ALA A 178 7.23 -8.59 5.33
CA ALA A 178 8.20 -9.22 4.43
C ALA A 178 9.55 -9.58 5.11
N GLU A 179 9.82 -9.03 6.31
CA GLU A 179 10.95 -9.43 7.18
C GLU A 179 10.72 -10.73 7.96
N PRO A 180 10.05 -11.65 7.46
CA PRO A 180 9.11 -12.71 7.71
C PRO A 180 8.56 -12.74 9.16
N LEU A 181 7.92 -11.67 9.58
CA LEU A 181 7.15 -11.60 10.82
C LEU A 181 5.67 -11.85 10.55
N VAL A 182 5.01 -12.57 11.43
CA VAL A 182 3.59 -12.92 11.32
C VAL A 182 2.88 -12.69 12.63
N ALA A 183 1.84 -11.85 12.60
CA ALA A 183 0.90 -11.73 13.69
C ALA A 183 -0.23 -12.75 13.53
N THR A 184 -0.51 -13.51 14.58
CA THR A 184 -1.60 -14.50 14.61
C THR A 184 -2.52 -14.24 15.81
N GLY A 185 -3.61 -14.99 15.91
CA GLY A 185 -4.47 -14.97 17.09
C GLY A 185 -3.77 -15.38 18.38
N SER A 186 -2.64 -16.07 18.33
CA SER A 186 -1.89 -16.58 19.49
C SER A 186 -0.58 -15.84 19.77
N GLY A 187 -0.14 -14.91 18.91
CA GLY A 187 1.07 -14.14 19.12
C GLY A 187 1.81 -13.75 17.84
N LEU A 188 3.00 -13.21 18.02
CA LEU A 188 3.91 -12.80 16.95
C LEU A 188 4.97 -13.90 16.73
N PHE A 189 5.15 -14.28 15.49
CA PHE A 189 6.07 -15.34 15.08
C PHE A 189 7.00 -14.84 13.98
N LYS A 190 8.15 -15.50 13.87
CA LYS A 190 9.06 -15.36 12.74
C LYS A 190 9.02 -16.66 11.94
N LEU A 191 8.80 -16.55 10.61
CA LEU A 191 8.87 -17.66 9.66
C LEU A 191 10.32 -18.05 9.34
#